data_2c5581a3d7bdd3c23248446465c5cb49
#
_entry.id   2c5581a3d7bdd3c23248446465c5cb49
#
_cell.length_a   1.000
_cell.length_b   1.000
_cell.length_c   1.000
_cell.angle_alpha   90.00
_cell.angle_beta   90.00
_cell.angle_gamma   90.00
#
_symmetry.space_group_name_H-M   'P 1'
#
loop_
_entity.id
_entity.type
_entity.pdbx_description
1 polymer ?
#
loop_
_entity_poly.entity_id
_entity_poly.type
_entity_poly.pdbx_seq_one_letter_code
_entity_poly.pdbx_strand_id
1 'polypeptide(L)'
;YEVRKHYRGADIVCYLPFDKPRNVKKFLDIANPCMAFFIKYEFWKNYLDELHKRRIPVYSVSSIFRRDQIFFKWYGGTYRNVLKDFDHLFVQNEASKRYLSKIGISRVTVVGDTRFDRVLQIREEAKDLPLVKMFKGDNAFTFVAGSSWGPDEDLFLEYFNTHPEMKLIIAPHVIDENHLVEIISKLKRPYVRYTRADEKNVLKVDCLIIDCFGLLSSIYRYGEVAYIGGGFGVGIHNTLEAAVYGIPVIFGPKYQKFMEAIRLLEAKGAYSIKDYHELKTLLDRFQADDVFMRETGANAGYYVTSNAGATEKIMHMINF
;
A
#
# COMPACT_ATOMS: atom_id res chain seq x y z
N TYR A 1 -11.52 -11.35 -4.82
CA TYR A 1 -11.62 -12.80 -4.97
C TYR A 1 -10.79 -13.27 -6.15
N GLU A 2 -11.02 -12.79 -7.37
CA GLU A 2 -10.35 -13.25 -8.60
C GLU A 2 -8.82 -13.27 -8.50
N VAL A 3 -8.23 -12.26 -7.88
CA VAL A 3 -6.78 -12.15 -7.69
C VAL A 3 -6.24 -13.13 -6.64
N ARG A 4 -7.07 -13.58 -5.68
CA ARG A 4 -6.63 -14.35 -4.52
C ARG A 4 -7.24 -15.75 -4.40
N LYS A 5 -8.14 -16.14 -5.29
CA LYS A 5 -8.84 -17.44 -5.22
C LYS A 5 -7.92 -18.67 -5.20
N HIS A 6 -6.69 -18.53 -5.68
CA HIS A 6 -5.67 -19.58 -5.68
C HIS A 6 -4.49 -19.27 -4.72
N TYR A 7 -4.74 -18.44 -3.68
CA TYR A 7 -3.71 -18.12 -2.71
C TYR A 7 -3.35 -19.36 -1.87
N ARG A 8 -2.08 -19.77 -1.94
CA ARG A 8 -1.60 -21.00 -1.30
C ARG A 8 -1.49 -20.92 0.23
N GLY A 9 -1.54 -19.74 0.80
CA GLY A 9 -1.49 -19.51 2.25
C GLY A 9 -2.86 -19.59 2.94
N ALA A 10 -3.91 -20.05 2.23
CA ALA A 10 -5.22 -20.26 2.80
C ALA A 10 -5.86 -21.51 2.21
N ASP A 11 -6.52 -22.31 3.04
CA ASP A 11 -7.22 -23.53 2.61
C ASP A 11 -8.44 -23.20 1.77
N ILE A 12 -9.16 -22.12 2.12
CA ILE A 12 -10.34 -21.66 1.42
C ILE A 12 -10.31 -20.14 1.27
N VAL A 13 -10.53 -19.67 0.05
CA VAL A 13 -10.78 -18.25 -0.26
C VAL A 13 -12.17 -18.12 -0.84
N CYS A 14 -13.04 -17.35 -0.20
CA CYS A 14 -14.42 -17.15 -0.66
C CYS A 14 -14.90 -15.72 -0.36
N TYR A 15 -16.01 -15.34 -0.99
CA TYR A 15 -16.73 -14.13 -0.58
C TYR A 15 -17.44 -14.37 0.75
N LEU A 16 -17.33 -13.42 1.67
CA LEU A 16 -18.12 -13.44 2.87
C LEU A 16 -19.60 -13.21 2.50
N PRO A 17 -20.54 -14.10 2.86
CA PRO A 17 -21.96 -13.89 2.62
C PRO A 17 -22.49 -12.61 3.27
N PHE A 18 -23.49 -11.98 2.66
CA PHE A 18 -24.11 -10.77 3.22
C PHE A 18 -24.50 -10.96 4.69
N ASP A 19 -24.25 -9.92 5.49
CA ASP A 19 -24.46 -9.88 6.94
C ASP A 19 -25.96 -9.94 7.32
N LYS A 20 -26.59 -11.10 7.04
CA LYS A 20 -27.96 -11.44 7.44
C LYS A 20 -27.94 -12.64 8.38
N PRO A 21 -28.74 -12.69 9.46
CA PRO A 21 -28.69 -13.74 10.47
C PRO A 21 -28.69 -15.16 9.91
N ARG A 22 -29.55 -15.44 8.91
CA ARG A 22 -29.63 -16.76 8.28
C ARG A 22 -28.35 -17.14 7.51
N ASN A 23 -27.76 -16.20 6.78
CA ASN A 23 -26.55 -16.42 6.01
C ASN A 23 -25.37 -16.67 6.94
N VAL A 24 -25.23 -15.82 7.95
CA VAL A 24 -24.18 -15.90 8.97
C VAL A 24 -24.20 -17.23 9.68
N LYS A 25 -25.37 -17.66 10.17
CA LYS A 25 -25.52 -18.94 10.85
C LYS A 25 -25.07 -20.08 9.94
N LYS A 26 -25.59 -20.15 8.71
CA LYS A 26 -25.24 -21.20 7.75
C LYS A 26 -23.74 -21.19 7.42
N PHE A 27 -23.17 -20.00 7.22
CA PHE A 27 -21.74 -19.87 6.93
C PHE A 27 -20.88 -20.37 8.08
N LEU A 28 -21.18 -19.96 9.33
CA LEU A 28 -20.44 -20.39 10.52
C LEU A 28 -20.67 -21.87 10.87
N ASP A 29 -21.83 -22.45 10.51
CA ASP A 29 -22.08 -23.89 10.63
C ASP A 29 -21.15 -24.71 9.72
N ILE A 30 -20.84 -24.17 8.51
CA ILE A 30 -19.98 -24.81 7.53
C ILE A 30 -18.49 -24.56 7.86
N ALA A 31 -18.13 -23.30 8.13
CA ALA A 31 -16.74 -22.89 8.37
C ALA A 31 -16.20 -23.39 9.72
N ASN A 32 -17.09 -23.52 10.73
CA ASN A 32 -16.79 -23.99 12.08
C ASN A 32 -15.46 -23.45 12.62
N PRO A 33 -15.23 -22.14 12.67
CA PRO A 33 -13.95 -21.57 13.03
C PRO A 33 -13.68 -21.73 14.54
N CYS A 34 -12.43 -21.99 14.92
CA CYS A 34 -11.99 -21.94 16.32
C CYS A 34 -11.71 -20.51 16.80
N MET A 35 -11.47 -19.56 15.90
CA MET A 35 -11.33 -18.14 16.17
C MET A 35 -11.56 -17.32 14.89
N ALA A 36 -11.77 -16.00 15.04
CA ALA A 36 -12.03 -15.10 13.92
C ALA A 36 -11.22 -13.80 14.02
N PHE A 37 -10.67 -13.36 12.89
CA PHE A 37 -9.95 -12.09 12.76
C PHE A 37 -10.65 -11.17 11.79
N PHE A 38 -10.96 -9.96 12.24
CA PHE A 38 -11.49 -8.89 11.41
C PHE A 38 -10.42 -7.82 11.20
N ILE A 39 -10.08 -7.55 9.94
CA ILE A 39 -9.01 -6.63 9.61
C ILE A 39 -9.55 -5.23 9.36
N LYS A 40 -9.02 -4.23 10.09
CA LYS A 40 -9.36 -2.80 9.98
C LYS A 40 -10.82 -2.48 10.33
N TYR A 41 -11.64 -2.08 9.34
CA TYR A 41 -12.98 -1.47 9.55
C TYR A 41 -14.12 -2.49 9.39
N GLU A 42 -13.86 -3.75 9.54
CA GLU A 42 -14.82 -4.83 9.34
C GLU A 42 -15.63 -5.07 10.63
N PHE A 43 -16.77 -4.39 10.76
CA PHE A 43 -17.65 -4.46 11.95
C PHE A 43 -18.99 -5.08 11.57
N TRP A 44 -19.00 -6.32 11.16
CA TRP A 44 -20.16 -7.09 10.69
C TRP A 44 -21.01 -7.59 11.85
N LYS A 45 -22.08 -6.85 12.19
CA LYS A 45 -22.85 -7.06 13.42
C LYS A 45 -23.32 -8.50 13.61
N ASN A 46 -23.98 -9.08 12.61
CA ASN A 46 -24.55 -10.42 12.78
C ASN A 46 -23.49 -11.50 12.88
N TYR A 47 -22.34 -11.32 12.20
CA TYR A 47 -21.18 -12.20 12.36
C TYR A 47 -20.62 -12.11 13.77
N LEU A 48 -20.42 -10.92 14.30
CA LEU A 48 -19.89 -10.69 15.64
C LEU A 48 -20.83 -11.23 16.71
N ASP A 49 -22.12 -10.90 16.64
CA ASP A 49 -23.16 -11.43 17.53
C ASP A 49 -23.18 -12.97 17.55
N GLU A 50 -23.11 -13.62 16.38
CA GLU A 50 -23.20 -15.08 16.28
C GLU A 50 -21.91 -15.77 16.73
N LEU A 51 -20.73 -15.23 16.44
CA LEU A 51 -19.45 -15.70 16.95
C LEU A 51 -19.41 -15.61 18.48
N HIS A 52 -19.84 -14.49 19.04
CA HIS A 52 -19.92 -14.29 20.48
C HIS A 52 -20.87 -15.30 21.14
N LYS A 53 -22.06 -15.54 20.58
CA LYS A 53 -22.99 -16.57 21.07
C LYS A 53 -22.40 -17.97 21.06
N ARG A 54 -21.57 -18.28 20.08
CA ARG A 54 -20.87 -19.57 19.95
C ARG A 54 -19.61 -19.65 20.83
N ARG A 55 -19.26 -18.57 21.53
CA ARG A 55 -18.03 -18.44 22.33
C ARG A 55 -16.75 -18.67 21.52
N ILE A 56 -16.76 -18.23 20.25
CA ILE A 56 -15.62 -18.25 19.37
C ILE A 56 -14.85 -16.96 19.57
N PRO A 57 -13.56 -16.99 19.92
CA PRO A 57 -12.75 -15.79 20.12
C PRO A 57 -12.69 -14.92 18.85
N VAL A 58 -12.90 -13.61 19.02
CA VAL A 58 -12.95 -12.65 17.91
C VAL A 58 -12.00 -11.49 18.15
N TYR A 59 -11.14 -11.24 17.20
CA TYR A 59 -10.12 -10.22 17.27
C TYR A 59 -10.27 -9.19 16.15
N SER A 60 -10.18 -7.90 16.50
CA SER A 60 -10.04 -6.83 15.51
C SER A 60 -8.56 -6.48 15.36
N VAL A 61 -8.05 -6.45 14.12
CA VAL A 61 -6.63 -6.26 13.83
C VAL A 61 -6.41 -5.00 13.02
N SER A 62 -5.43 -4.20 13.42
CA SER A 62 -5.02 -2.96 12.74
C SER A 62 -6.17 -1.95 12.55
N SER A 63 -7.09 -1.89 13.50
CA SER A 63 -8.20 -0.93 13.47
C SER A 63 -7.75 0.47 13.83
N ILE A 64 -8.36 1.47 13.19
CA ILE A 64 -8.19 2.88 13.53
C ILE A 64 -9.55 3.47 13.91
N PHE A 65 -9.59 4.17 15.04
CA PHE A 65 -10.81 4.83 15.50
C PHE A 65 -10.63 6.34 15.46
N ARG A 66 -11.66 7.05 14.93
CA ARG A 66 -11.67 8.51 14.80
C ARG A 66 -12.88 9.08 15.52
N ARG A 67 -12.73 10.30 16.04
CA ARG A 67 -13.76 10.97 16.86
C ARG A 67 -15.11 11.14 16.14
N ASP A 68 -15.10 11.28 14.84
CA ASP A 68 -16.27 11.50 14.00
C ASP A 68 -17.08 10.24 13.71
N GLN A 69 -16.54 9.04 13.99
CA GLN A 69 -17.23 7.78 13.75
C GLN A 69 -18.47 7.60 14.66
N ILE A 70 -19.44 6.85 14.15
CA ILE A 70 -20.75 6.64 14.77
C ILE A 70 -20.65 6.07 16.20
N PHE A 71 -19.64 5.28 16.49
CA PHE A 71 -19.40 4.67 17.81
C PHE A 71 -19.26 5.71 18.93
N PHE A 72 -18.79 6.93 18.60
CA PHE A 72 -18.52 8.01 19.56
C PHE A 72 -19.60 9.09 19.59
N LYS A 73 -20.65 8.93 18.77
CA LYS A 73 -21.81 9.85 18.77
C LYS A 73 -22.79 9.48 19.88
N TRP A 74 -23.50 10.45 20.44
CA TRP A 74 -24.48 10.22 21.50
C TRP A 74 -25.56 9.21 21.11
N TYR A 75 -25.94 9.15 19.82
CA TYR A 75 -26.93 8.22 19.24
C TYR A 75 -26.33 6.88 18.80
N GLY A 76 -25.04 6.68 18.93
CA GLY A 76 -24.30 5.49 18.45
C GLY A 76 -24.37 4.27 19.37
N GLY A 77 -25.28 4.22 20.35
CA GLY A 77 -25.34 3.16 21.36
C GLY A 77 -25.40 1.74 20.79
N THR A 78 -26.27 1.50 19.82
CA THR A 78 -26.42 0.20 19.16
C THR A 78 -25.13 -0.24 18.44
N TYR A 79 -24.44 0.70 17.79
CA TYR A 79 -23.17 0.43 17.11
C TYR A 79 -22.02 0.16 18.10
N ARG A 80 -22.03 0.79 19.28
CA ARG A 80 -21.06 0.54 20.34
C ARG A 80 -21.13 -0.90 20.87
N ASN A 81 -22.31 -1.49 20.89
CA ASN A 81 -22.47 -2.87 21.35
C ASN A 81 -21.70 -3.86 20.47
N VAL A 82 -21.64 -3.63 19.16
CA VAL A 82 -20.85 -4.44 18.22
C VAL A 82 -19.36 -4.51 18.62
N LEU A 83 -18.81 -3.43 19.19
CA LEU A 83 -17.41 -3.42 19.63
C LEU A 83 -17.18 -4.26 20.91
N LYS A 84 -18.22 -4.55 21.67
CA LYS A 84 -18.15 -5.39 22.89
C LYS A 84 -18.03 -6.88 22.58
N ASP A 85 -18.44 -7.29 21.38
CA ASP A 85 -18.38 -8.67 20.92
C ASP A 85 -16.97 -9.12 20.54
N PHE A 86 -16.02 -8.17 20.43
CA PHE A 86 -14.60 -8.51 20.26
C PHE A 86 -13.98 -8.89 21.59
N ASP A 87 -13.26 -10.00 21.61
CA ASP A 87 -12.44 -10.40 22.75
C ASP A 87 -11.25 -9.47 22.94
N HIS A 88 -10.68 -8.97 21.84
CA HIS A 88 -9.64 -7.94 21.88
C HIS A 88 -9.62 -7.07 20.61
N LEU A 89 -9.30 -5.78 20.78
CA LEU A 89 -9.10 -4.85 19.67
C LEU A 89 -7.62 -4.44 19.61
N PHE A 90 -6.94 -4.86 18.56
CA PHE A 90 -5.57 -4.46 18.26
C PHE A 90 -5.60 -3.22 17.37
N VAL A 91 -5.28 -2.07 17.93
CA VAL A 91 -5.42 -0.77 17.25
C VAL A 91 -4.08 -0.21 16.81
N GLN A 92 -4.12 0.68 15.81
CA GLN A 92 -2.91 1.24 15.23
C GLN A 92 -2.23 2.30 16.11
N ASN A 93 -2.99 3.05 16.96
CA ASN A 93 -2.45 4.19 17.68
C ASN A 93 -3.15 4.47 19.02
N GLU A 94 -2.49 5.26 19.87
CA GLU A 94 -2.98 5.66 21.17
C GLU A 94 -4.27 6.50 21.11
N ALA A 95 -4.49 7.25 20.04
CA ALA A 95 -5.74 8.02 19.88
C ALA A 95 -6.94 7.07 19.79
N SER A 96 -6.84 5.98 19.01
CA SER A 96 -7.87 4.95 18.92
C SER A 96 -8.17 4.31 20.29
N LYS A 97 -7.12 3.95 21.04
CA LYS A 97 -7.27 3.41 22.41
C LYS A 97 -7.99 4.39 23.33
N ARG A 98 -7.61 5.68 23.31
CA ARG A 98 -8.28 6.72 24.11
C ARG A 98 -9.76 6.90 23.73
N TYR A 99 -10.11 6.84 22.44
CA TYR A 99 -11.52 6.95 22.03
C TYR A 99 -12.34 5.75 22.49
N LEU A 100 -11.82 4.53 22.36
CA LEU A 100 -12.48 3.31 22.82
C LEU A 100 -12.66 3.30 24.34
N SER A 101 -11.65 3.71 25.10
CA SER A 101 -11.72 3.83 26.56
C SER A 101 -12.85 4.77 27.01
N LYS A 102 -13.11 5.89 26.30
CA LYS A 102 -14.20 6.84 26.62
C LYS A 102 -15.59 6.23 26.49
N ILE A 103 -15.76 5.14 25.77
CA ILE A 103 -17.02 4.42 25.60
C ILE A 103 -17.06 3.08 26.34
N GLY A 104 -16.11 2.88 27.29
CA GLY A 104 -16.07 1.71 28.16
C GLY A 104 -15.48 0.46 27.53
N ILE A 105 -14.76 0.57 26.42
CA ILE A 105 -14.03 -0.56 25.81
C ILE A 105 -12.59 -0.56 26.34
N SER A 106 -12.24 -1.55 27.17
CA SER A 106 -10.93 -1.67 27.85
C SER A 106 -10.00 -2.73 27.22
N ARG A 107 -10.55 -3.73 26.53
CA ARG A 107 -9.79 -4.81 25.88
C ARG A 107 -9.14 -4.29 24.58
N VAL A 108 -8.17 -3.39 24.71
CA VAL A 108 -7.54 -2.67 23.60
C VAL A 108 -6.03 -2.59 23.80
N THR A 109 -5.28 -3.02 22.80
CA THR A 109 -3.81 -2.86 22.77
C THR A 109 -3.38 -2.11 21.51
N VAL A 110 -2.45 -1.18 21.67
CA VAL A 110 -1.81 -0.49 20.55
C VAL A 110 -0.67 -1.35 20.04
N VAL A 111 -0.79 -1.81 18.82
CA VAL A 111 0.20 -2.71 18.17
C VAL A 111 0.85 -2.08 16.95
N GLY A 112 0.20 -1.11 16.31
CA GLY A 112 0.61 -0.54 15.01
C GLY A 112 -0.23 -1.08 13.84
N ASP A 113 0.27 -0.90 12.63
CA ASP A 113 -0.38 -1.33 11.40
C ASP A 113 0.39 -2.50 10.77
N THR A 114 -0.26 -3.65 10.64
CA THR A 114 0.31 -4.86 10.02
C THR A 114 0.72 -4.70 8.56
N ARG A 115 0.35 -3.59 7.89
CA ARG A 115 0.84 -3.28 6.55
C ARG A 115 2.35 -3.06 6.51
N PHE A 116 2.96 -2.56 7.61
CA PHE A 116 4.41 -2.41 7.69
C PHE A 116 5.11 -3.77 7.69
N ASP A 117 4.60 -4.72 8.45
CA ASP A 117 5.11 -6.10 8.46
C ASP A 117 4.96 -6.73 7.06
N ARG A 118 3.80 -6.50 6.42
CA ARG A 118 3.52 -7.08 5.11
C ARG A 118 4.46 -6.55 4.02
N VAL A 119 4.79 -5.26 4.00
CA VAL A 119 5.71 -4.73 2.99
C VAL A 119 7.15 -5.17 3.23
N LEU A 120 7.57 -5.40 4.48
CA LEU A 120 8.86 -6.02 4.79
C LEU A 120 8.92 -7.46 4.24
N GLN A 121 7.90 -8.25 4.48
CA GLN A 121 7.79 -9.60 3.92
C GLN A 121 7.82 -9.58 2.37
N ILE A 122 7.07 -8.66 1.73
CA ILE A 122 7.06 -8.50 0.27
C ILE A 122 8.47 -8.16 -0.24
N ARG A 123 9.24 -7.32 0.47
CA ARG A 123 10.61 -6.98 0.11
C ARG A 123 11.52 -8.21 0.20
N GLU A 124 11.37 -9.04 1.24
CA GLU A 124 12.16 -10.27 1.41
C GLU A 124 11.83 -11.31 0.33
N GLU A 125 10.54 -11.43 -0.03
CA GLU A 125 10.03 -12.32 -1.08
C GLU A 125 10.12 -11.71 -2.49
N ALA A 126 10.75 -10.53 -2.63
CA ALA A 126 10.80 -9.82 -3.91
C ALA A 126 11.47 -10.64 -5.00
N LYS A 127 10.79 -10.74 -6.14
CA LYS A 127 11.27 -11.50 -7.30
C LYS A 127 12.52 -10.85 -7.87
N ASP A 128 13.50 -11.66 -8.25
CA ASP A 128 14.54 -11.18 -9.15
C ASP A 128 13.97 -11.05 -10.57
N LEU A 129 14.21 -9.89 -11.19
CA LEU A 129 13.69 -9.54 -12.51
C LEU A 129 14.86 -9.22 -13.45
N PRO A 130 15.47 -10.24 -14.08
CA PRO A 130 16.68 -10.07 -14.87
C PRO A 130 16.55 -9.00 -15.97
N LEU A 131 15.42 -8.96 -16.68
CA LEU A 131 15.19 -7.95 -17.72
C LEU A 131 15.13 -6.52 -17.15
N VAL A 132 14.54 -6.33 -15.96
CA VAL A 132 14.51 -5.01 -15.30
C VAL A 132 15.92 -4.61 -14.83
N LYS A 133 16.67 -5.57 -14.32
CA LYS A 133 18.07 -5.36 -13.92
C LYS A 133 18.93 -4.97 -15.12
N MET A 134 18.79 -5.66 -16.25
CA MET A 134 19.48 -5.34 -17.49
C MET A 134 19.06 -3.97 -18.03
N PHE A 135 17.76 -3.65 -17.99
CA PHE A 135 17.26 -2.33 -18.36
C PHE A 135 17.91 -1.23 -17.55
N LYS A 136 17.95 -1.37 -16.22
CA LYS A 136 18.55 -0.38 -15.32
C LYS A 136 20.03 -0.14 -15.65
N GLY A 137 20.81 -1.21 -15.83
CA GLY A 137 22.26 -1.14 -15.88
C GLY A 137 22.88 -0.71 -14.54
N ASP A 138 24.18 -0.40 -14.54
CA ASP A 138 24.91 -0.17 -13.29
C ASP A 138 24.79 1.26 -12.73
N ASN A 139 24.64 2.28 -13.58
CA ASN A 139 24.77 3.69 -13.17
C ASN A 139 23.62 4.61 -13.64
N ALA A 140 22.50 4.07 -14.11
CA ALA A 140 21.42 4.92 -14.60
C ALA A 140 20.53 5.41 -13.44
N PHE A 141 20.24 6.72 -13.40
CA PHE A 141 19.20 7.26 -12.56
C PHE A 141 17.84 6.76 -13.06
N THR A 142 17.24 5.84 -12.33
CA THR A 142 16.00 5.15 -12.70
C THR A 142 14.84 5.66 -11.86
N PHE A 143 13.86 6.24 -12.52
CA PHE A 143 12.61 6.70 -11.92
C PHE A 143 11.52 5.63 -12.12
N VAL A 144 10.90 5.17 -11.04
CA VAL A 144 9.84 4.16 -11.07
C VAL A 144 8.50 4.81 -10.76
N ALA A 145 7.64 4.94 -11.78
CA ALA A 145 6.28 5.42 -11.63
C ALA A 145 5.33 4.25 -11.47
N GLY A 146 4.85 4.03 -10.23
CA GLY A 146 3.93 2.94 -9.91
C GLY A 146 2.49 3.38 -9.72
N SER A 147 1.55 2.59 -10.24
CA SER A 147 0.10 2.83 -10.19
C SER A 147 -0.27 4.21 -10.75
N SER A 148 0.37 4.62 -11.84
CA SER A 148 0.17 5.92 -12.46
C SER A 148 -1.18 6.03 -13.18
N TRP A 149 -1.64 7.26 -13.34
CA TRP A 149 -2.82 7.66 -14.11
C TRP A 149 -2.44 8.77 -15.07
N GLY A 150 -3.26 9.03 -16.08
CA GLY A 150 -2.99 10.03 -17.11
C GLY A 150 -2.45 11.39 -16.60
N PRO A 151 -3.07 12.02 -15.57
CA PRO A 151 -2.56 13.28 -15.01
C PRO A 151 -1.18 13.18 -14.34
N ASP A 152 -0.83 12.02 -13.76
CA ASP A 152 0.51 11.78 -13.22
C ASP A 152 1.52 11.64 -14.36
N GLU A 153 1.12 10.90 -15.41
CA GLU A 153 1.94 10.57 -16.58
C GLU A 153 2.30 11.81 -17.39
N ASP A 154 1.38 12.76 -17.52
CA ASP A 154 1.64 14.03 -18.21
C ASP A 154 2.83 14.77 -17.60
N LEU A 155 2.96 14.76 -16.27
CA LEU A 155 4.04 15.46 -15.57
C LEU A 155 5.39 14.75 -15.74
N PHE A 156 5.48 13.47 -15.43
CA PHE A 156 6.79 12.81 -15.43
C PHE A 156 7.25 12.43 -16.85
N LEU A 157 6.35 12.25 -17.83
CA LEU A 157 6.73 12.06 -19.22
C LEU A 157 7.29 13.33 -19.85
N GLU A 158 6.79 14.51 -19.50
CA GLU A 158 7.36 15.79 -19.93
C GLU A 158 8.81 15.90 -19.44
N TYR A 159 9.07 15.59 -18.17
CA TYR A 159 10.41 15.59 -17.61
C TYR A 159 11.31 14.55 -18.29
N PHE A 160 10.87 13.32 -18.39
CA PHE A 160 11.60 12.21 -18.99
C PHE A 160 12.03 12.51 -20.42
N ASN A 161 11.14 13.07 -21.23
CA ASN A 161 11.41 13.37 -22.65
C ASN A 161 12.52 14.41 -22.86
N THR A 162 12.85 15.20 -21.84
CA THR A 162 13.87 16.28 -21.89
C THR A 162 15.13 15.98 -21.11
N HIS A 163 15.20 14.84 -20.38
CA HIS A 163 16.33 14.46 -19.52
C HIS A 163 16.87 13.09 -19.93
N PRO A 164 17.80 13.04 -20.91
CA PRO A 164 18.29 11.79 -21.52
C PRO A 164 19.06 10.87 -20.55
N GLU A 165 19.58 11.42 -19.44
CA GLU A 165 20.30 10.67 -18.40
C GLU A 165 19.39 9.82 -17.52
N MET A 166 18.06 10.06 -17.54
CA MET A 166 17.09 9.33 -16.75
C MET A 166 16.55 8.12 -17.51
N LYS A 167 16.45 6.98 -16.82
CA LYS A 167 15.62 5.83 -17.23
C LYS A 167 14.28 5.85 -16.51
N LEU A 168 13.24 5.37 -17.20
CA LEU A 168 11.88 5.41 -16.70
C LEU A 168 11.25 4.01 -16.73
N ILE A 169 10.72 3.58 -15.58
CA ILE A 169 9.85 2.40 -15.50
C ILE A 169 8.45 2.88 -15.16
N ILE A 170 7.48 2.59 -16.02
CA ILE A 170 6.06 2.94 -15.82
C ILE A 170 5.27 1.68 -15.56
N ALA A 171 4.59 1.60 -14.42
CA ALA A 171 3.59 0.58 -14.12
C ALA A 171 2.23 1.24 -13.93
N PRO A 172 1.43 1.38 -14.98
CA PRO A 172 0.15 2.07 -14.91
C PRO A 172 -0.84 1.32 -14.03
N HIS A 173 -1.78 2.06 -13.40
CA HIS A 173 -2.81 1.44 -12.56
C HIS A 173 -3.80 0.62 -13.38
N VAL A 174 -4.16 1.12 -14.55
CA VAL A 174 -5.03 0.43 -15.50
C VAL A 174 -4.18 -0.08 -16.67
N ILE A 175 -4.14 -1.40 -16.84
CA ILE A 175 -3.41 -2.05 -17.92
C ILE A 175 -4.42 -2.46 -18.99
N ASP A 176 -4.82 -1.51 -19.82
CA ASP A 176 -5.59 -1.75 -21.04
C ASP A 176 -4.88 -1.13 -22.25
N GLU A 177 -5.21 -1.60 -23.46
CA GLU A 177 -4.51 -1.22 -24.67
C GLU A 177 -4.67 0.28 -25.00
N ASN A 178 -5.83 0.87 -24.71
CA ASN A 178 -6.07 2.29 -24.98
C ASN A 178 -5.17 3.16 -24.11
N HIS A 179 -5.11 2.88 -22.83
CA HIS A 179 -4.23 3.60 -21.88
C HIS A 179 -2.74 3.41 -22.25
N LEU A 180 -2.33 2.19 -22.59
CA LEU A 180 -0.95 1.95 -23.02
C LEU A 180 -0.59 2.71 -24.31
N VAL A 181 -1.49 2.79 -25.29
CA VAL A 181 -1.33 3.60 -26.50
C VAL A 181 -1.23 5.08 -26.15
N GLU A 182 -2.03 5.56 -25.19
CA GLU A 182 -1.97 6.95 -24.72
C GLU A 182 -0.61 7.30 -24.12
N ILE A 183 -0.07 6.45 -23.23
CA ILE A 183 1.28 6.59 -22.68
C ILE A 183 2.32 6.62 -23.80
N ILE A 184 2.26 5.66 -24.73
CA ILE A 184 3.20 5.53 -25.84
C ILE A 184 3.17 6.75 -26.75
N SER A 185 2.00 7.33 -27.00
CA SER A 185 1.85 8.53 -27.84
C SER A 185 2.57 9.76 -27.28
N LYS A 186 2.76 9.82 -25.98
CA LYS A 186 3.45 10.92 -25.26
C LYS A 186 4.97 10.71 -25.15
N LEU A 187 5.46 9.48 -25.36
CA LEU A 187 6.89 9.16 -25.30
C LEU A 187 7.62 9.63 -26.55
N LYS A 188 8.73 10.35 -26.36
CA LYS A 188 9.63 10.82 -27.43
C LYS A 188 10.95 10.06 -27.47
N ARG A 189 11.14 9.13 -26.53
CA ARG A 189 12.36 8.34 -26.36
C ARG A 189 12.06 6.84 -26.55
N PRO A 190 13.05 6.01 -26.88
CA PRO A 190 12.87 4.58 -27.11
C PRO A 190 12.25 3.88 -25.90
N TYR A 191 11.30 3.00 -26.14
CA TYR A 191 10.59 2.24 -25.11
C TYR A 191 10.39 0.78 -25.52
N VAL A 192 10.08 -0.05 -24.54
CA VAL A 192 9.59 -1.42 -24.74
C VAL A 192 8.53 -1.77 -23.68
N ARG A 193 7.53 -2.55 -24.05
CA ARG A 193 6.58 -3.17 -23.12
C ARG A 193 7.22 -4.41 -22.50
N TYR A 194 7.09 -4.62 -21.20
CA TYR A 194 7.74 -5.71 -20.48
C TYR A 194 7.41 -7.08 -21.05
N THR A 195 6.14 -7.32 -21.44
CA THR A 195 5.72 -8.61 -22.05
C THR A 195 6.33 -8.86 -23.42
N ARG A 196 6.94 -7.85 -24.05
CA ARG A 196 7.64 -7.92 -25.36
C ARG A 196 9.14 -7.67 -25.22
N ALA A 197 9.62 -7.52 -23.99
CA ALA A 197 11.03 -7.28 -23.72
C ALA A 197 11.83 -8.58 -23.79
N ASP A 198 13.01 -8.47 -24.35
CA ASP A 198 14.06 -9.49 -24.34
C ASP A 198 15.43 -8.87 -24.02
N GLU A 199 16.45 -9.69 -23.85
CA GLU A 199 17.80 -9.26 -23.49
C GLU A 199 18.44 -8.29 -24.53
N LYS A 200 18.00 -8.33 -25.79
CA LYS A 200 18.57 -7.52 -26.88
C LYS A 200 17.90 -6.16 -26.99
N ASN A 201 16.57 -6.11 -26.82
CA ASN A 201 15.82 -4.86 -27.00
C ASN A 201 15.79 -4.03 -25.72
N VAL A 202 15.80 -4.65 -24.54
CA VAL A 202 15.75 -3.96 -23.26
C VAL A 202 16.96 -3.06 -23.01
N LEU A 203 18.12 -3.39 -23.59
CA LEU A 203 19.35 -2.59 -23.50
C LEU A 203 19.36 -1.33 -24.41
N LYS A 204 18.42 -1.24 -25.37
CA LYS A 204 18.37 -0.18 -26.38
C LYS A 204 17.31 0.89 -26.10
N VAL A 205 16.63 0.79 -24.97
CA VAL A 205 15.51 1.65 -24.61
C VAL A 205 15.75 2.40 -23.31
N ASP A 206 15.06 3.51 -23.15
CA ASP A 206 15.11 4.35 -21.96
C ASP A 206 13.85 4.29 -21.12
N CYS A 207 12.76 3.72 -21.67
CA CYS A 207 11.51 3.52 -20.95
C CYS A 207 11.08 2.04 -21.03
N LEU A 208 10.74 1.48 -19.85
CA LEU A 208 10.16 0.15 -19.71
C LEU A 208 8.72 0.28 -19.20
N ILE A 209 7.74 -0.13 -20.02
CA ILE A 209 6.32 -0.10 -19.64
C ILE A 209 5.91 -1.47 -19.11
N ILE A 210 5.48 -1.52 -17.86
CA ILE A 210 5.03 -2.76 -17.21
C ILE A 210 3.57 -3.00 -17.56
N ASP A 211 3.34 -3.84 -18.51
CA ASP A 211 2.04 -4.20 -19.08
C ASP A 211 1.50 -5.54 -18.55
N CYS A 212 1.88 -5.91 -17.31
CA CYS A 212 1.40 -7.09 -16.62
C CYS A 212 1.31 -6.87 -15.10
N PHE A 213 0.48 -7.66 -14.43
CA PHE A 213 0.25 -7.56 -12.99
C PHE A 213 1.28 -8.31 -12.14
N GLY A 214 1.44 -7.90 -10.88
CA GLY A 214 2.15 -8.63 -9.84
C GLY A 214 3.67 -8.45 -9.83
N LEU A 215 4.20 -7.43 -10.50
CA LEU A 215 5.63 -7.14 -10.54
C LEU A 215 6.01 -5.85 -9.81
N LEU A 216 5.09 -4.88 -9.70
CA LEU A 216 5.37 -3.52 -9.23
C LEU A 216 6.10 -3.48 -7.88
N SER A 217 5.65 -4.26 -6.89
CA SER A 217 6.28 -4.31 -5.58
C SER A 217 7.74 -4.79 -5.62
N SER A 218 8.11 -5.64 -6.59
CA SER A 218 9.50 -6.08 -6.79
C SER A 218 10.30 -5.09 -7.65
N ILE A 219 9.64 -4.30 -8.50
CA ILE A 219 10.27 -3.35 -9.41
C ILE A 219 10.86 -2.15 -8.67
N TYR A 220 10.24 -1.68 -7.60
CA TYR A 220 10.75 -0.54 -6.82
C TYR A 220 12.20 -0.71 -6.35
N ARG A 221 12.68 -1.94 -6.14
CA ARG A 221 14.08 -2.22 -5.77
C ARG A 221 15.11 -1.77 -6.81
N TYR A 222 14.68 -1.54 -8.05
CA TYR A 222 15.55 -1.13 -9.17
C TYR A 222 15.54 0.38 -9.41
N GLY A 223 14.73 1.13 -8.67
CA GLY A 223 14.63 2.58 -8.79
C GLY A 223 15.52 3.33 -7.81
N GLU A 224 16.00 4.49 -8.20
CA GLU A 224 16.60 5.50 -7.31
C GLU A 224 15.52 6.39 -6.67
N VAL A 225 14.41 6.62 -7.37
CA VAL A 225 13.25 7.41 -6.89
C VAL A 225 11.96 6.73 -7.33
N ALA A 226 10.98 6.67 -6.44
CA ALA A 226 9.64 6.17 -6.74
C ALA A 226 8.61 7.30 -6.80
N TYR A 227 7.73 7.22 -7.79
CA TYR A 227 6.50 8.01 -7.86
C TYR A 227 5.28 7.13 -7.63
N ILE A 228 4.37 7.57 -6.76
CA ILE A 228 3.13 6.85 -6.47
C ILE A 228 1.95 7.61 -7.07
N GLY A 229 1.32 7.00 -8.06
CA GLY A 229 0.22 7.61 -8.81
C GLY A 229 -1.08 7.75 -8.03
N GLY A 230 -2.03 8.42 -8.66
CA GLY A 230 -3.38 8.69 -8.15
C GLY A 230 -3.53 10.00 -7.38
N GLY A 231 -2.43 10.66 -7.04
CA GLY A 231 -2.45 11.87 -6.23
C GLY A 231 -3.07 13.10 -6.90
N PHE A 232 -3.22 13.12 -8.21
CA PHE A 232 -3.95 14.15 -8.97
C PHE A 232 -5.43 13.75 -9.21
N GLY A 233 -5.81 12.50 -8.90
CA GLY A 233 -7.14 11.95 -9.09
C GLY A 233 -7.91 11.73 -7.78
N VAL A 234 -8.21 10.48 -7.49
CA VAL A 234 -9.02 10.03 -6.34
C VAL A 234 -8.25 9.89 -5.03
N GLY A 235 -6.92 9.95 -5.09
CA GLY A 235 -6.00 9.78 -3.97
C GLY A 235 -4.88 8.79 -4.31
N ILE A 236 -3.77 8.90 -3.59
CA ILE A 236 -2.56 8.11 -3.81
C ILE A 236 -2.75 6.63 -3.52
N HIS A 237 -1.93 5.81 -4.18
CA HIS A 237 -1.81 4.38 -3.90
C HIS A 237 -0.85 4.10 -2.73
N ASN A 238 -0.47 2.83 -2.54
CA ASN A 238 0.33 2.39 -1.39
C ASN A 238 1.77 2.91 -1.46
N THR A 239 2.12 3.87 -0.61
CA THR A 239 3.48 4.45 -0.54
C THR A 239 4.50 3.53 0.15
N LEU A 240 4.04 2.61 1.00
CA LEU A 240 4.92 1.75 1.79
C LEU A 240 5.66 0.71 0.93
N GLU A 241 5.06 0.30 -0.21
CA GLU A 241 5.66 -0.66 -1.14
C GLU A 241 6.94 -0.12 -1.78
N ALA A 242 7.04 1.18 -1.99
CA ALA A 242 8.24 1.84 -2.46
C ALA A 242 9.19 2.19 -1.30
N ALA A 243 8.64 2.80 -0.23
CA ALA A 243 9.41 3.26 0.92
C ALA A 243 10.23 2.15 1.59
N VAL A 244 9.73 0.91 1.56
CA VAL A 244 10.42 -0.25 2.17
C VAL A 244 11.78 -0.57 1.54
N TYR A 245 12.02 -0.11 0.30
CA TYR A 245 13.30 -0.27 -0.37
C TYR A 245 14.32 0.83 -0.03
N GLY A 246 13.95 1.80 0.77
CA GLY A 246 14.85 2.88 1.16
C GLY A 246 15.14 3.87 0.02
N ILE A 247 14.16 4.13 -0.83
CA ILE A 247 14.23 5.11 -1.92
C ILE A 247 13.28 6.27 -1.65
N PRO A 248 13.58 7.51 -2.08
CA PRO A 248 12.68 8.65 -2.00
C PRO A 248 11.33 8.35 -2.67
N VAL A 249 10.24 8.83 -2.05
CA VAL A 249 8.89 8.63 -2.57
C VAL A 249 8.27 9.98 -2.94
N ILE A 250 7.76 10.09 -4.16
CA ILE A 250 7.05 11.29 -4.66
C ILE A 250 5.59 10.92 -4.93
N PHE A 251 4.67 11.85 -4.68
CA PHE A 251 3.26 11.69 -5.03
C PHE A 251 2.57 13.06 -5.20
N GLY A 252 1.40 13.04 -5.83
CA GLY A 252 0.57 14.23 -6.04
C GLY A 252 -0.13 14.73 -4.77
N PRO A 253 -0.91 15.84 -4.84
CA PRO A 253 -1.37 16.60 -3.68
C PRO A 253 -2.52 15.96 -2.89
N LYS A 254 -3.22 14.94 -3.40
CA LYS A 254 -4.39 14.33 -2.72
C LYS A 254 -4.00 13.14 -1.84
N TYR A 255 -3.25 13.40 -0.77
CA TYR A 255 -2.75 12.39 0.17
C TYR A 255 -3.31 12.50 1.60
N GLN A 256 -4.09 13.54 1.93
CA GLN A 256 -4.49 13.89 3.32
C GLN A 256 -5.30 12.80 4.04
N LYS A 257 -5.88 11.87 3.31
CA LYS A 257 -6.61 10.71 3.87
C LYS A 257 -5.70 9.54 4.25
N PHE A 258 -4.42 9.59 3.86
CA PHE A 258 -3.45 8.50 4.00
C PHE A 258 -2.41 8.87 5.07
N MET A 259 -2.60 8.34 6.27
CA MET A 259 -1.73 8.67 7.42
C MET A 259 -0.28 8.28 7.19
N GLU A 260 -0.04 7.17 6.49
CA GLU A 260 1.31 6.72 6.12
C GLU A 260 2.04 7.73 5.23
N ALA A 261 1.34 8.37 4.30
CA ALA A 261 1.94 9.41 3.44
C ALA A 261 2.25 10.68 4.24
N ILE A 262 1.33 11.10 5.13
CA ILE A 262 1.57 12.25 6.02
C ILE A 262 2.82 12.01 6.88
N ARG A 263 2.94 10.81 7.46
CA ARG A 263 4.08 10.46 8.30
C ARG A 263 5.39 10.32 7.53
N LEU A 264 5.33 9.85 6.28
CA LEU A 264 6.49 9.82 5.39
C LEU A 264 6.98 11.24 5.05
N LEU A 265 6.08 12.20 4.83
CA LEU A 265 6.43 13.62 4.65
C LEU A 265 7.09 14.20 5.91
N GLU A 266 6.51 13.95 7.09
CA GLU A 266 7.06 14.39 8.39
C GLU A 266 8.46 13.79 8.64
N ALA A 267 8.67 12.52 8.24
CA ALA A 267 9.95 11.83 8.33
C ALA A 267 10.95 12.28 7.25
N LYS A 268 10.58 13.16 6.31
CA LYS A 268 11.39 13.57 5.16
C LYS A 268 11.82 12.40 4.26
N GLY A 269 11.03 11.34 4.23
CA GLY A 269 11.22 10.18 3.34
C GLY A 269 10.40 10.29 2.04
N ALA A 270 9.51 11.29 1.96
CA ALA A 270 8.68 11.54 0.79
C ALA A 270 8.48 13.03 0.55
N TYR A 271 8.02 13.35 -0.67
CA TYR A 271 7.64 14.70 -1.10
C TYR A 271 6.31 14.65 -1.86
N SER A 272 5.47 15.66 -1.63
CA SER A 272 4.27 15.88 -2.43
C SER A 272 4.52 17.02 -3.41
N ILE A 273 4.08 16.83 -4.65
CA ILE A 273 4.18 17.82 -5.71
C ILE A 273 2.79 18.25 -6.19
N LYS A 274 2.67 19.47 -6.70
CA LYS A 274 1.41 20.03 -7.19
C LYS A 274 1.38 20.20 -8.71
N ASP A 275 2.56 20.32 -9.32
CA ASP A 275 2.72 20.59 -10.75
C ASP A 275 4.07 20.10 -11.29
N TYR A 276 4.28 20.30 -12.58
CA TYR A 276 5.51 19.97 -13.27
C TYR A 276 6.74 20.72 -12.72
N HIS A 277 6.60 21.98 -12.33
CA HIS A 277 7.72 22.78 -11.84
C HIS A 277 8.25 22.22 -10.52
N GLU A 278 7.35 21.85 -9.60
CA GLU A 278 7.74 21.20 -8.32
C GLU A 278 8.38 19.83 -8.57
N LEU A 279 7.83 19.01 -9.50
CA LEU A 279 8.44 17.73 -9.88
C LEU A 279 9.85 17.94 -10.45
N LYS A 280 10.00 18.85 -11.42
CA LYS A 280 11.28 19.13 -12.05
C LYS A 280 12.32 19.59 -11.03
N THR A 281 11.97 20.55 -10.18
CA THR A 281 12.88 21.07 -9.15
C THR A 281 13.36 19.95 -8.21
N LEU A 282 12.46 19.05 -7.85
CA LEU A 282 12.79 17.94 -6.95
C LEU A 282 13.66 16.88 -7.62
N LEU A 283 13.35 16.50 -8.86
CA LEU A 283 14.13 15.51 -9.61
C LEU A 283 15.51 16.04 -9.97
N ASP A 284 15.62 17.31 -10.40
CA ASP A 284 16.91 17.97 -10.63
C ASP A 284 17.78 17.96 -9.36
N ARG A 285 17.18 18.20 -8.20
CA ARG A 285 17.88 18.14 -6.92
C ARG A 285 18.35 16.74 -6.57
N PHE A 286 17.52 15.71 -6.77
CA PHE A 286 17.90 14.31 -6.51
C PHE A 286 19.06 13.87 -7.40
N GLN A 287 19.10 14.33 -8.65
CA GLN A 287 20.22 14.01 -9.56
C GLN A 287 21.49 14.78 -9.25
N ALA A 288 21.38 16.01 -8.76
CA ALA A 288 22.52 16.86 -8.43
C ALA A 288 23.12 16.59 -7.04
N ASP A 289 22.31 16.11 -6.09
CA ASP A 289 22.67 15.93 -4.68
C ASP A 289 22.39 14.48 -4.23
N ASP A 290 23.36 13.62 -4.44
CA ASP A 290 23.33 12.20 -4.08
C ASP A 290 23.17 11.98 -2.56
N VAL A 291 23.72 12.89 -1.72
CA VAL A 291 23.57 12.82 -0.26
C VAL A 291 22.11 13.07 0.11
N PHE A 292 21.49 14.12 -0.43
CA PHE A 292 20.09 14.43 -0.20
C PHE A 292 19.17 13.28 -0.65
N MET A 293 19.45 12.68 -1.80
CA MET A 293 18.68 11.56 -2.31
C MET A 293 18.77 10.34 -1.38
N ARG A 294 19.99 9.97 -0.96
CA ARG A 294 20.20 8.83 -0.04
C ARG A 294 19.61 9.07 1.35
N GLU A 295 19.76 10.26 1.91
CA GLU A 295 19.15 10.60 3.20
C GLU A 295 17.62 10.51 3.14
N THR A 296 17.01 11.04 2.07
CA THR A 296 15.57 10.93 1.86
C THR A 296 15.12 9.46 1.78
N GLY A 297 15.83 8.65 1.00
CA GLY A 297 15.56 7.22 0.90
C GLY A 297 15.74 6.48 2.22
N ALA A 298 16.82 6.76 2.95
CA ALA A 298 17.08 6.18 4.26
C ALA A 298 15.95 6.51 5.26
N ASN A 299 15.47 7.75 5.25
CA ASN A 299 14.32 8.17 6.06
C ASN A 299 13.04 7.40 5.71
N ALA A 300 12.79 7.16 4.42
CA ALA A 300 11.65 6.35 3.97
C ALA A 300 11.74 4.91 4.48
N GLY A 301 12.90 4.27 4.30
CA GLY A 301 13.15 2.91 4.78
C GLY A 301 13.07 2.79 6.31
N TYR A 302 13.67 3.73 7.03
CA TYR A 302 13.62 3.78 8.49
C TYR A 302 12.19 3.94 9.01
N TYR A 303 11.39 4.80 8.39
CA TYR A 303 9.98 4.94 8.74
C TYR A 303 9.23 3.61 8.65
N VAL A 304 9.48 2.82 7.60
CA VAL A 304 8.83 1.51 7.47
C VAL A 304 9.31 0.55 8.54
N THR A 305 10.62 0.39 8.71
CA THR A 305 11.20 -0.59 9.64
C THR A 305 10.88 -0.27 11.10
N SER A 306 10.86 1.01 11.49
CA SER A 306 10.56 1.43 12.86
C SER A 306 9.08 1.29 13.26
N ASN A 307 8.17 1.15 12.29
CA ASN A 307 6.74 0.96 12.53
C ASN A 307 6.29 -0.50 12.37
N ALA A 308 7.18 -1.43 12.08
CA ALA A 308 6.90 -2.85 11.97
C ALA A 308 6.81 -3.55 13.35
N GLY A 309 6.42 -4.82 13.37
CA GLY A 309 6.31 -5.66 14.56
C GLY A 309 4.88 -5.77 15.11
N ALA A 310 3.88 -5.25 14.40
CA ALA A 310 2.48 -5.34 14.84
C ALA A 310 1.98 -6.80 14.83
N THR A 311 2.31 -7.55 13.80
CA THR A 311 1.90 -8.97 13.67
C THR A 311 2.47 -9.82 14.80
N GLU A 312 3.75 -9.68 15.09
CA GLU A 312 4.41 -10.42 16.17
C GLU A 312 3.77 -10.14 17.54
N LYS A 313 3.53 -8.85 17.85
CA LYS A 313 2.83 -8.44 19.09
C LYS A 313 1.44 -9.07 19.21
N ILE A 314 0.68 -9.13 18.11
CA ILE A 314 -0.65 -9.73 18.08
C ILE A 314 -0.54 -11.23 18.36
N MET A 315 0.33 -11.94 17.65
CA MET A 315 0.49 -13.40 17.78
C MET A 315 0.91 -13.80 19.18
N HIS A 316 1.84 -13.07 19.81
CA HIS A 316 2.23 -13.28 21.21
C HIS A 316 1.07 -13.13 22.20
N MET A 317 0.18 -12.17 21.98
CA MET A 317 -0.96 -11.90 22.88
C MET A 317 -2.09 -12.93 22.74
N ILE A 318 -2.18 -13.61 21.61
CA ILE A 318 -3.23 -14.60 21.34
C ILE A 318 -2.76 -16.02 21.74
N ASN A 319 -1.50 -16.19 22.17
CA ASN A 319 -0.90 -17.48 22.53
C ASN A 319 -1.05 -18.54 21.41
N PHE A 320 -0.61 -18.19 20.21
CA PHE A 320 -0.43 -19.14 19.12
C PHE A 320 0.92 -19.84 19.21
#